data_5fce915112fd13ebe0026c5e9bdab276
#
_entry.id   5fce915112fd13ebe0026c5e9bdab276
#
_cell.length_a   1.000
_cell.length_b   1.000
_cell.length_c   1.000
_cell.angle_alpha   90.00
_cell.angle_beta   90.00
_cell.angle_gamma   90.00
#
_symmetry.space_group_name_H-M   'P 1'
#
loop_
_entity.id
_entity.type
_entity.pdbx_description
1 polymer ?
#
loop_
_entity_poly.entity_id
_entity_poly.type
_entity_poly.pdbx_seq_one_letter_code
_entity_poly.pdbx_strand_id
1 'polypeptide(L)'
;MEELRISEYDYPLTDERIAKYPLPQRDHSKLLVYRDGQIAEDRFYNVGDYIAPNSLLVYNNTRVIPARLVFHKDSGARIEVFCLEPLAPRDYQLALSSTSGCTWKCMIGNLKKWKSGALTNGELHAERLSTSGNTHEVHFTWDNPNLSFAQLLEAQGELPIPPYLNRKTEESDKTTYQTVYSRIKGSVAAPTAGLHFTQNVLEDLRQRGIQTTELTLHVGAGTFQPVKTEDANKHTMHTEIISVPRQTIVDIKNNLGHIVAVGTTSMRTLESLYYIGLRIDKELAAFPYEDCRPEDYPWEDWEVDLHINQFEPYENDSYLHTDWALARILHYLDVTGQDTLHAETQIMIKPGYQFHVVNQLITNFHQPKSTLLLLVSAFVGEDWKQIYDYALSHDFRFLSYGDSSILTLNPNP
;
A
#
# COMPACT_ATOMS: atom_id res chain seq x y z
N MET A 1 3.66 5.05 -25.48
CA MET A 1 2.99 5.95 -24.51
C MET A 1 3.52 7.37 -24.73
N GLU A 2 2.65 8.35 -24.70
CA GLU A 2 3.06 9.77 -24.73
C GLU A 2 3.84 10.13 -23.46
N GLU A 3 4.76 11.12 -23.58
CA GLU A 3 5.54 11.62 -22.44
C GLU A 3 4.61 12.22 -21.39
N LEU A 4 4.76 11.80 -20.13
CA LEU A 4 4.03 12.33 -18.99
C LEU A 4 4.96 13.16 -18.12
N ARG A 5 4.92 14.48 -18.23
CA ARG A 5 5.80 15.40 -17.53
C ARG A 5 5.39 15.52 -16.07
N ILE A 6 6.24 15.03 -15.17
CA ILE A 6 5.98 15.10 -13.74
C ILE A 6 5.95 16.55 -13.22
N SER A 7 6.62 17.46 -13.88
CA SER A 7 6.59 18.91 -13.56
C SER A 7 5.21 19.55 -13.72
N GLU A 8 4.30 18.97 -14.50
CA GLU A 8 2.91 19.43 -14.63
C GLU A 8 2.05 19.07 -13.39
N TYR A 9 2.54 18.16 -12.56
CA TYR A 9 1.91 17.70 -11.31
C TYR A 9 2.63 18.30 -10.10
N ASP A 10 2.88 19.61 -10.17
CA ASP A 10 3.54 20.39 -9.12
C ASP A 10 2.59 21.39 -8.49
N TYR A 11 2.80 21.69 -7.21
CA TYR A 11 2.09 22.72 -6.47
C TYR A 11 2.95 23.20 -5.29
N PRO A 12 2.73 24.43 -4.76
CA PRO A 12 3.60 25.00 -3.74
C PRO A 12 3.29 24.42 -2.35
N LEU A 13 3.90 23.29 -1.99
CA LEU A 13 3.82 22.71 -0.65
C LEU A 13 4.95 23.24 0.24
N THR A 14 4.62 24.10 1.20
CA THR A 14 5.57 24.59 2.20
C THR A 14 5.65 23.62 3.40
N ASP A 15 6.78 23.62 4.12
CA ASP A 15 6.99 22.75 5.29
C ASP A 15 5.95 23.00 6.41
N GLU A 16 5.44 24.22 6.52
CA GLU A 16 4.41 24.60 7.49
C GLU A 16 3.05 23.93 7.24
N ARG A 17 2.78 23.57 5.98
CA ARG A 17 1.56 22.85 5.60
C ARG A 17 1.65 21.34 5.89
N ILE A 18 2.84 20.82 6.11
CA ILE A 18 3.06 19.40 6.41
C ILE A 18 2.79 19.16 7.89
N ALA A 19 1.75 18.38 8.21
CA ALA A 19 1.44 18.01 9.58
C ALA A 19 2.52 17.06 10.14
N LYS A 20 3.27 17.54 11.14
CA LYS A 20 4.33 16.75 11.78
C LYS A 20 3.79 15.75 12.80
N TYR A 21 2.60 15.98 13.33
CA TYR A 21 1.91 15.19 14.33
C TYR A 21 0.42 15.05 14.02
N PRO A 22 -0.21 13.94 14.44
CA PRO A 22 -1.66 13.80 14.30
C PRO A 22 -2.38 14.78 15.23
N LEU A 23 -3.67 15.02 14.95
CA LEU A 23 -4.56 15.66 15.92
C LEU A 23 -4.76 14.76 17.15
N PRO A 24 -5.00 15.31 18.34
CA PRO A 24 -5.36 14.53 19.53
C PRO A 24 -6.58 13.64 19.30
N GLN A 25 -7.57 14.15 18.58
CA GLN A 25 -8.72 13.40 18.06
C GLN A 25 -8.55 13.29 16.54
N ARG A 26 -8.13 12.11 16.07
CA ARG A 26 -7.73 11.92 14.68
C ARG A 26 -8.88 12.09 13.67
N ASP A 27 -10.12 11.81 14.07
CA ASP A 27 -11.33 11.99 13.28
C ASP A 27 -11.84 13.43 13.21
N HIS A 28 -11.23 14.35 13.97
CA HIS A 28 -11.49 15.80 13.87
C HIS A 28 -10.67 16.49 12.76
N SER A 29 -9.90 15.76 11.97
CA SER A 29 -9.26 16.29 10.76
C SER A 29 -10.30 16.86 9.80
N LYS A 30 -9.91 17.85 8.99
CA LYS A 30 -10.76 18.34 7.92
C LYS A 30 -10.98 17.24 6.89
N LEU A 31 -12.13 17.27 6.24
CA LEU A 31 -12.52 16.43 5.12
C LEU A 31 -12.87 17.30 3.93
N LEU A 32 -12.08 17.26 2.87
CA LEU A 32 -12.47 17.82 1.60
C LEU A 32 -13.35 16.81 0.86
N VAL A 33 -14.51 17.25 0.42
CA VAL A 33 -15.47 16.44 -0.34
C VAL A 33 -15.48 16.92 -1.78
N TYR A 34 -15.15 16.01 -2.71
CA TYR A 34 -15.24 16.28 -4.14
C TYR A 34 -16.23 15.33 -4.80
N ARG A 35 -17.22 15.91 -5.47
CA ARG A 35 -18.22 15.18 -6.27
C ARG A 35 -18.69 16.04 -7.42
N ASP A 36 -18.68 15.49 -8.65
CA ASP A 36 -19.25 16.11 -9.86
C ASP A 36 -18.76 17.56 -10.10
N GLY A 37 -17.44 17.81 -9.92
CA GLY A 37 -16.84 19.13 -10.07
C GLY A 37 -17.08 20.09 -8.90
N GLN A 38 -17.79 19.66 -7.87
CA GLN A 38 -18.10 20.49 -6.69
C GLN A 38 -17.19 20.12 -5.52
N ILE A 39 -16.69 21.15 -4.82
CA ILE A 39 -15.87 21.00 -3.62
C ILE A 39 -16.65 21.52 -2.42
N ALA A 40 -16.67 20.73 -1.33
CA ALA A 40 -17.19 21.09 -0.03
C ALA A 40 -16.17 20.74 1.06
N GLU A 41 -16.38 21.26 2.27
CA GLU A 41 -15.54 21.01 3.43
C GLU A 41 -16.38 20.54 4.61
N ASP A 42 -15.87 19.53 5.34
CA ASP A 42 -16.47 19.01 6.57
C ASP A 42 -15.37 18.50 7.52
N ARG A 43 -15.75 17.70 8.50
CA ARG A 43 -14.86 16.97 9.40
C ARG A 43 -14.94 15.46 9.11
N PHE A 44 -13.83 14.77 9.34
CA PHE A 44 -13.73 13.35 9.01
C PHE A 44 -14.76 12.48 9.74
N TYR A 45 -15.13 12.83 10.97
CA TYR A 45 -16.17 12.10 11.71
C TYR A 45 -17.55 12.08 11.02
N ASN A 46 -17.79 12.96 10.04
CA ASN A 46 -18.99 13.00 9.20
C ASN A 46 -18.80 12.26 7.85
N VAL A 47 -17.71 11.53 7.65
CA VAL A 47 -17.40 10.88 6.35
C VAL A 47 -18.54 10.00 5.85
N GLY A 48 -19.31 9.39 6.76
CA GLY A 48 -20.47 8.57 6.45
C GLY A 48 -21.59 9.29 5.70
N ASP A 49 -21.68 10.63 5.83
CA ASP A 49 -22.69 11.44 5.11
C ASP A 49 -22.44 11.51 3.60
N TYR A 50 -21.22 11.20 3.18
CA TYR A 50 -20.74 11.29 1.80
C TYR A 50 -20.59 9.93 1.10
N ILE A 51 -20.94 8.84 1.80
CA ILE A 51 -20.92 7.47 1.28
C ILE A 51 -22.35 6.97 1.16
N ALA A 52 -22.70 6.44 -0.02
CA ALA A 52 -24.05 5.91 -0.24
C ALA A 52 -24.32 4.70 0.67
N PRO A 53 -25.54 4.53 1.20
CA PRO A 53 -25.94 3.30 1.89
C PRO A 53 -25.68 2.07 1.02
N ASN A 54 -25.35 0.95 1.64
CA ASN A 54 -24.98 -0.32 0.99
C ASN A 54 -23.67 -0.25 0.16
N SER A 55 -22.84 0.80 0.32
CA SER A 55 -21.48 0.79 -0.22
C SER A 55 -20.60 -0.17 0.56
N LEU A 56 -19.55 -0.66 -0.10
CA LEU A 56 -18.49 -1.45 0.50
C LEU A 56 -17.22 -0.60 0.68
N LEU A 57 -16.84 -0.35 1.92
CA LEU A 57 -15.59 0.31 2.27
C LEU A 57 -14.48 -0.73 2.38
N VAL A 58 -13.40 -0.57 1.61
CA VAL A 58 -12.28 -1.50 1.58
C VAL A 58 -11.03 -0.82 2.10
N TYR A 59 -10.41 -1.40 3.14
CA TYR A 59 -9.22 -0.83 3.76
C TYR A 59 -8.06 -1.84 3.88
N ASN A 60 -6.85 -1.30 3.94
CA ASN A 60 -5.62 -2.07 4.12
C ASN A 60 -5.35 -2.28 5.62
N ASN A 61 -5.38 -3.54 6.07
CA ASN A 61 -5.22 -3.93 7.48
C ASN A 61 -3.76 -4.14 7.90
N THR A 62 -2.81 -3.76 7.06
CA THR A 62 -1.38 -3.93 7.38
C THR A 62 -0.97 -3.13 8.61
N ARG A 63 -0.03 -3.68 9.38
CA ARG A 63 0.55 -3.07 10.58
C ARG A 63 2.02 -2.77 10.36
N VAL A 64 2.42 -1.55 10.69
CA VAL A 64 3.82 -1.12 10.58
C VAL A 64 4.66 -1.84 11.64
N ILE A 65 5.79 -2.37 11.20
CA ILE A 65 6.79 -3.01 12.07
C ILE A 65 7.94 -2.04 12.39
N PRO A 66 8.60 -2.15 13.54
CA PRO A 66 9.77 -1.34 13.88
C PRO A 66 10.99 -1.83 13.09
N ALA A 67 10.96 -1.62 11.78
CA ALA A 67 11.88 -2.20 10.80
C ALA A 67 13.24 -1.51 10.73
N ARG A 68 13.49 -0.48 11.55
CA ARG A 68 14.75 0.29 11.55
C ARG A 68 15.60 -0.11 12.73
N LEU A 69 16.65 -0.91 12.47
CA LEU A 69 17.59 -1.41 13.47
C LEU A 69 18.83 -0.55 13.52
N VAL A 70 19.31 -0.23 14.73
CA VAL A 70 20.51 0.56 14.95
C VAL A 70 21.59 -0.31 15.59
N PHE A 71 22.72 -0.43 14.92
CA PHE A 71 23.89 -1.14 15.42
C PHE A 71 25.01 -0.15 15.74
N HIS A 72 25.81 -0.48 16.75
CA HIS A 72 27.01 0.29 17.11
C HIS A 72 28.24 -0.60 17.00
N LYS A 73 29.26 -0.11 16.30
CA LYS A 73 30.55 -0.77 16.28
C LYS A 73 31.34 -0.40 17.53
N ASP A 74 32.39 -1.19 17.87
CA ASP A 74 33.33 -0.89 18.97
C ASP A 74 33.96 0.48 18.83
N SER A 75 34.11 0.98 17.60
CA SER A 75 34.58 2.33 17.29
C SER A 75 33.58 3.45 17.60
N GLY A 76 32.36 3.12 18.09
CA GLY A 76 31.25 4.06 18.30
C GLY A 76 30.48 4.43 17.04
N ALA A 77 30.84 3.89 15.87
CA ALA A 77 30.17 4.21 14.63
C ALA A 77 28.73 3.62 14.63
N ARG A 78 27.74 4.50 14.47
CA ARG A 78 26.31 4.12 14.30
C ARG A 78 26.06 3.67 12.87
N ILE A 79 25.48 2.50 12.70
CA ILE A 79 25.03 1.93 11.43
C ILE A 79 23.54 1.64 11.57
N GLU A 80 22.77 2.10 10.61
CA GLU A 80 21.33 1.87 10.54
C GLU A 80 21.04 0.83 9.47
N VAL A 81 20.29 -0.20 9.82
CA VAL A 81 19.80 -1.24 8.89
C VAL A 81 18.28 -1.15 8.84
N PHE A 82 17.75 -0.73 7.71
CA PHE A 82 16.32 -0.58 7.49
C PHE A 82 15.78 -1.75 6.65
N CYS A 83 15.06 -2.65 7.30
CA CYS A 83 14.44 -3.80 6.66
C CYS A 83 13.29 -3.34 5.75
N LEU A 84 13.29 -3.78 4.50
CA LEU A 84 12.30 -3.39 3.48
C LEU A 84 11.33 -4.52 3.18
N GLU A 85 11.86 -5.68 2.79
CA GLU A 85 11.09 -6.87 2.42
C GLU A 85 11.86 -8.15 2.76
N PRO A 86 11.18 -9.25 3.13
CA PRO A 86 11.84 -10.52 3.39
C PRO A 86 12.28 -11.20 2.09
N LEU A 87 13.43 -11.87 2.13
CA LEU A 87 13.99 -12.64 1.01
C LEU A 87 14.03 -14.15 1.28
N ALA A 88 14.30 -14.53 2.54
CA ALA A 88 14.32 -15.93 2.94
C ALA A 88 13.94 -16.05 4.44
N PRO A 89 12.79 -16.67 4.76
CA PRO A 89 11.71 -16.99 3.83
C PRO A 89 11.08 -15.72 3.22
N ARG A 90 10.50 -15.81 2.01
CA ARG A 90 9.89 -14.65 1.33
C ARG A 90 8.55 -14.21 1.94
N ASP A 91 7.86 -15.13 2.58
CA ASP A 91 6.61 -14.81 3.28
C ASP A 91 6.88 -13.99 4.54
N TYR A 92 6.14 -12.89 4.71
CA TYR A 92 6.30 -11.97 5.85
C TYR A 92 6.03 -12.63 7.18
N GLN A 93 4.99 -13.50 7.27
CA GLN A 93 4.64 -14.14 8.53
C GLN A 93 5.69 -15.20 8.92
N LEU A 94 6.17 -15.98 7.95
CA LEU A 94 7.25 -16.92 8.17
C LEU A 94 8.55 -16.22 8.54
N ALA A 95 8.92 -15.14 7.87
CA ALA A 95 10.12 -14.39 8.20
C ALA A 95 10.05 -13.76 9.60
N LEU A 96 8.91 -13.15 9.95
CA LEU A 96 8.69 -12.53 11.26
C LEU A 96 8.57 -13.55 12.40
N SER A 97 8.07 -14.76 12.13
CA SER A 97 7.97 -15.85 13.11
C SER A 97 9.23 -16.71 13.22
N SER A 98 10.21 -16.51 12.34
CA SER A 98 11.49 -17.25 12.40
C SER A 98 12.14 -17.10 13.77
N THR A 99 12.70 -18.19 14.29
CA THR A 99 13.33 -18.28 15.63
C THR A 99 14.83 -18.54 15.59
N SER A 100 15.46 -18.56 14.40
CA SER A 100 16.89 -18.83 14.27
C SER A 100 17.61 -17.91 13.28
N GLY A 101 16.90 -17.45 12.24
CA GLY A 101 17.48 -16.57 11.25
C GLY A 101 16.53 -16.28 10.09
N CYS A 102 16.74 -15.15 9.44
CA CYS A 102 16.00 -14.74 8.24
C CYS A 102 16.86 -13.77 7.42
N THR A 103 16.56 -13.67 6.13
CA THR A 103 17.25 -12.73 5.22
C THR A 103 16.27 -11.70 4.72
N TRP A 104 16.70 -10.45 4.78
CA TRP A 104 15.90 -9.30 4.34
C TRP A 104 16.66 -8.44 3.34
N LYS A 105 15.94 -7.87 2.40
CA LYS A 105 16.40 -6.72 1.62
C LYS A 105 16.34 -5.48 2.48
N CYS A 106 17.46 -4.77 2.57
CA CYS A 106 17.61 -3.65 3.49
C CYS A 106 18.22 -2.43 2.80
N MET A 107 17.92 -1.24 3.30
CA MET A 107 18.74 -0.05 3.11
C MET A 107 19.68 0.11 4.29
N ILE A 108 20.91 0.61 4.03
CA ILE A 108 21.93 0.77 5.08
C ILE A 108 22.38 2.21 5.16
N GLY A 109 22.10 2.83 6.30
CA GLY A 109 22.63 4.15 6.65
C GLY A 109 24.08 4.03 7.15
N ASN A 110 24.94 4.97 6.73
CA ASN A 110 26.36 5.01 7.07
C ASN A 110 27.15 3.76 6.60
N LEU A 111 26.77 3.20 5.46
CA LEU A 111 27.34 1.99 4.86
C LEU A 111 28.89 2.01 4.79
N LYS A 112 29.50 3.18 4.55
CA LYS A 112 30.95 3.35 4.47
C LYS A 112 31.68 2.87 5.74
N LYS A 113 30.97 2.81 6.87
CA LYS A 113 31.51 2.32 8.16
C LYS A 113 31.31 0.81 8.33
N TRP A 114 30.49 0.16 7.51
CA TRP A 114 30.30 -1.30 7.51
C TRP A 114 30.98 -1.96 6.31
N LYS A 115 32.31 -2.09 6.37
CA LYS A 115 33.08 -2.67 5.27
C LYS A 115 32.97 -4.20 5.24
N SER A 116 33.05 -4.86 6.41
CA SER A 116 33.01 -6.32 6.55
C SER A 116 32.65 -6.71 7.98
N GLY A 117 32.39 -8.00 8.20
CA GLY A 117 32.05 -8.61 9.48
C GLY A 117 30.60 -8.42 9.87
N ALA A 118 30.18 -9.20 10.86
CA ALA A 118 28.85 -9.10 11.41
C ALA A 118 28.72 -7.87 12.33
N LEU A 119 27.53 -7.29 12.38
CA LEU A 119 27.14 -6.31 13.39
C LEU A 119 26.34 -7.01 14.49
N THR A 120 26.47 -6.54 15.72
CA THR A 120 25.75 -7.11 16.86
C THR A 120 25.01 -6.01 17.61
N ASN A 121 23.76 -6.31 17.98
CA ASN A 121 22.95 -5.51 18.91
C ASN A 121 22.22 -6.48 19.85
N GLY A 122 22.67 -6.57 21.10
CA GLY A 122 22.18 -7.60 22.03
C GLY A 122 22.37 -9.01 21.47
N GLU A 123 21.28 -9.77 21.35
CA GLU A 123 21.29 -11.13 20.80
C GLU A 123 21.23 -11.15 19.25
N LEU A 124 20.91 -10.02 18.61
CA LEU A 124 20.73 -9.95 17.16
C LEU A 124 22.06 -9.70 16.45
N HIS A 125 22.36 -10.57 15.51
CA HIS A 125 23.50 -10.46 14.60
C HIS A 125 23.02 -10.16 13.20
N ALA A 126 23.73 -9.28 12.48
CA ALA A 126 23.43 -8.93 11.10
C ALA A 126 24.67 -9.11 10.23
N GLU A 127 24.55 -9.85 9.16
CA GLU A 127 25.61 -10.07 8.16
C GLU A 127 25.12 -9.60 6.78
N ARG A 128 25.94 -8.80 6.10
CA ARG A 128 25.63 -8.34 4.76
C ARG A 128 26.14 -9.37 3.74
N LEU A 129 25.20 -9.98 2.99
CA LEU A 129 25.49 -11.02 2.01
C LEU A 129 25.83 -10.43 0.64
N SER A 130 24.99 -9.49 0.15
CA SER A 130 25.11 -8.93 -1.19
C SER A 130 24.72 -7.45 -1.24
N THR A 131 24.96 -6.83 -2.40
CA THR A 131 24.58 -5.44 -2.71
C THR A 131 24.03 -5.35 -4.12
N SER A 132 22.86 -4.72 -4.27
CA SER A 132 22.23 -4.42 -5.56
C SER A 132 21.76 -2.97 -5.56
N GLY A 133 22.49 -2.09 -6.28
CA GLY A 133 22.21 -0.66 -6.27
C GLY A 133 22.30 -0.05 -4.88
N ASN A 134 21.19 0.50 -4.38
CA ASN A 134 21.09 1.12 -3.05
C ASN A 134 20.54 0.17 -1.97
N THR A 135 20.30 -1.09 -2.30
CA THR A 135 19.77 -2.09 -1.38
C THR A 135 20.79 -3.21 -1.15
N HIS A 136 20.64 -3.90 -0.03
CA HIS A 136 21.56 -4.92 0.43
C HIS A 136 20.77 -6.10 0.97
N GLU A 137 21.28 -7.31 0.72
CA GLU A 137 20.78 -8.50 1.41
C GLU A 137 21.48 -8.62 2.75
N VAL A 138 20.71 -8.65 3.82
CA VAL A 138 21.20 -8.78 5.19
C VAL A 138 20.60 -10.03 5.81
N HIS A 139 21.46 -10.92 6.27
CA HIS A 139 21.08 -12.09 7.04
C HIS A 139 21.13 -11.77 8.51
N PHE A 140 20.01 -11.99 9.20
CA PHE A 140 19.86 -11.83 10.64
C PHE A 140 19.88 -13.19 11.31
N THR A 141 20.63 -13.30 12.42
CA THR A 141 20.67 -14.52 13.27
C THR A 141 20.66 -14.13 14.73
N TRP A 142 20.24 -15.06 15.59
CA TRP A 142 20.26 -14.94 17.05
C TRP A 142 20.25 -16.33 17.68
N ASP A 143 20.77 -16.44 18.92
CA ASP A 143 20.96 -17.74 19.57
C ASP A 143 19.77 -18.20 20.41
N ASN A 144 18.86 -17.29 20.78
CA ASN A 144 17.74 -17.58 21.64
C ASN A 144 16.54 -18.10 20.83
N PRO A 145 16.24 -19.42 20.81
CA PRO A 145 15.17 -20.01 20.00
C PRO A 145 13.77 -19.64 20.50
N ASN A 146 13.65 -19.02 21.67
CA ASN A 146 12.36 -18.56 22.21
C ASN A 146 11.97 -17.18 21.67
N LEU A 147 12.88 -16.48 20.98
CA LEU A 147 12.60 -15.18 20.38
C LEU A 147 12.36 -15.34 18.87
N SER A 148 11.26 -14.78 18.40
CA SER A 148 11.04 -14.61 16.97
C SER A 148 11.69 -13.31 16.48
N PHE A 149 11.93 -13.20 15.16
CA PHE A 149 12.41 -11.97 14.56
C PHE A 149 11.50 -10.78 14.86
N ALA A 150 10.16 -10.99 14.83
CA ALA A 150 9.20 -9.95 15.22
C ALA A 150 9.42 -9.43 16.64
N GLN A 151 9.72 -10.31 17.61
CA GLN A 151 10.00 -9.89 18.99
C GLN A 151 11.32 -9.12 19.11
N LEU A 152 12.34 -9.51 18.34
CA LEU A 152 13.61 -8.76 18.27
C LEU A 152 13.41 -7.37 17.66
N LEU A 153 12.62 -7.27 16.58
CA LEU A 153 12.27 -5.97 16.01
C LEU A 153 11.50 -5.09 17.02
N GLU A 154 10.54 -5.64 17.73
CA GLU A 154 9.76 -4.89 18.76
C GLU A 154 10.66 -4.40 19.91
N ALA A 155 11.65 -5.18 20.29
CA ALA A 155 12.55 -4.85 21.40
C ALA A 155 13.65 -3.85 21.02
N GLN A 156 14.16 -3.90 19.81
CA GLN A 156 15.38 -3.19 19.39
C GLN A 156 15.18 -2.25 18.21
N GLY A 157 14.06 -2.37 17.48
CA GLY A 157 13.78 -1.58 16.30
C GLY A 157 13.09 -0.26 16.62
N GLU A 158 13.34 0.71 15.74
CA GLU A 158 12.61 1.97 15.69
C GLU A 158 11.51 1.89 14.60
N LEU A 159 10.34 2.47 14.89
CA LEU A 159 9.27 2.57 13.90
C LEU A 159 9.70 3.54 12.80
N PRO A 160 9.67 3.13 11.51
CA PRO A 160 9.97 4.04 10.43
C PRO A 160 8.83 5.03 10.23
N ILE A 161 9.13 6.32 10.34
CA ILE A 161 8.20 7.39 9.98
C ILE A 161 8.67 8.05 8.67
N PRO A 162 7.76 8.68 7.92
CA PRO A 162 8.11 9.32 6.65
C PRO A 162 9.18 10.41 6.82
N PRO A 163 10.18 10.49 5.93
CA PRO A 163 11.28 11.45 6.05
C PRO A 163 10.82 12.92 5.95
N TYR A 164 9.72 13.20 5.26
CA TYR A 164 9.18 14.57 5.16
C TYR A 164 8.60 15.11 6.48
N LEU A 165 8.37 14.25 7.48
CA LEU A 165 8.03 14.71 8.82
C LEU A 165 9.19 15.48 9.47
N ASN A 166 10.42 15.28 8.99
CA ASN A 166 11.62 16.03 9.40
C ASN A 166 11.82 16.08 10.92
N ARG A 167 11.52 15.00 11.60
CA ARG A 167 11.70 14.78 13.04
C ARG A 167 12.14 13.35 13.33
N LYS A 168 12.60 13.10 14.52
CA LYS A 168 12.89 11.72 14.99
C LYS A 168 11.58 11.01 15.33
N THR A 169 11.63 9.68 15.27
CA THR A 169 10.58 8.81 15.79
C THR A 169 10.46 8.97 17.30
N GLU A 170 9.25 9.04 17.81
CA GLU A 170 8.91 9.12 19.22
C GLU A 170 8.12 7.86 19.63
N GLU A 171 8.06 7.58 20.94
CA GLU A 171 7.34 6.41 21.46
C GLU A 171 5.84 6.46 21.09
N SER A 172 5.28 7.64 21.03
CA SER A 172 3.89 7.88 20.61
C SER A 172 3.61 7.40 19.17
N ASP A 173 4.61 7.40 18.28
CA ASP A 173 4.44 6.96 16.89
C ASP A 173 4.08 5.45 16.80
N LYS A 174 4.48 4.64 17.79
CA LYS A 174 4.11 3.21 17.83
C LYS A 174 2.60 2.98 17.83
N THR A 175 1.83 3.95 18.33
CA THR A 175 0.37 3.93 18.37
C THR A 175 -0.25 4.90 17.35
N THR A 176 0.30 6.10 17.20
CA THR A 176 -0.30 7.13 16.34
C THR A 176 -0.06 6.89 14.86
N TYR A 177 1.03 6.19 14.48
CA TYR A 177 1.32 5.81 13.11
C TYR A 177 0.81 4.40 12.77
N GLN A 178 -0.36 4.04 13.34
CA GLN A 178 -1.08 2.79 13.10
C GLN A 178 -2.58 3.10 12.91
N THR A 179 -3.23 2.35 12.04
CA THR A 179 -4.70 2.42 11.91
C THR A 179 -5.36 1.63 13.04
N VAL A 180 -6.61 1.98 13.38
CA VAL A 180 -7.38 1.28 14.43
C VAL A 180 -7.74 -0.17 14.07
N TYR A 181 -7.62 -0.53 12.81
CA TYR A 181 -7.90 -1.86 12.27
C TYR A 181 -6.64 -2.60 11.81
N SER A 182 -5.44 -2.05 12.05
CA SER A 182 -4.18 -2.69 11.67
C SER A 182 -3.92 -3.96 12.49
N ARG A 183 -3.65 -5.09 11.80
CA ARG A 183 -3.38 -6.37 12.47
C ARG A 183 -2.29 -7.21 11.82
N ILE A 184 -2.13 -7.18 10.51
CA ILE A 184 -1.18 -8.01 9.78
C ILE A 184 0.18 -7.29 9.72
N LYS A 185 1.15 -7.76 10.52
CA LYS A 185 2.51 -7.19 10.57
C LYS A 185 3.26 -7.43 9.26
N GLY A 186 4.06 -6.43 8.81
CA GLY A 186 4.92 -6.57 7.63
C GLY A 186 5.19 -5.27 6.89
N SER A 187 4.42 -4.23 7.14
CA SER A 187 4.58 -2.94 6.44
C SER A 187 5.67 -2.09 7.07
N VAL A 188 6.37 -1.31 6.25
CA VAL A 188 7.32 -0.29 6.71
C VAL A 188 6.73 1.13 6.65
N ALA A 189 5.51 1.27 6.15
CA ALA A 189 4.75 2.51 6.17
C ALA A 189 3.27 2.22 6.47
N ALA A 190 2.60 3.13 7.18
CA ALA A 190 1.17 3.03 7.44
C ALA A 190 0.34 3.38 6.20
N PRO A 191 -0.83 2.73 6.00
CA PRO A 191 -1.85 3.20 5.04
C PRO A 191 -2.52 4.47 5.62
N THR A 192 -1.89 5.63 5.37
CA THR A 192 -2.11 6.86 6.16
C THR A 192 -3.52 7.44 6.05
N ALA A 193 -4.24 7.19 4.95
CA ALA A 193 -5.65 7.56 4.85
C ALA A 193 -6.52 6.88 5.92
N GLY A 194 -6.09 5.73 6.42
CA GLY A 194 -6.73 5.02 7.51
C GLY A 194 -6.49 5.60 8.91
N LEU A 195 -5.53 6.51 9.06
CA LEU A 195 -5.20 7.10 10.36
C LEU A 195 -6.30 8.00 10.90
N HIS A 196 -7.19 8.49 10.06
CA HIS A 196 -8.33 9.32 10.45
C HIS A 196 -9.45 8.53 11.14
N PHE A 197 -9.54 7.22 10.86
CA PHE A 197 -10.59 6.37 11.41
C PHE A 197 -10.42 6.17 12.92
N THR A 198 -11.57 6.22 13.62
CA THR A 198 -11.74 5.81 15.01
C THR A 198 -12.78 4.70 15.09
N GLN A 199 -12.90 4.04 16.24
CA GLN A 199 -13.95 3.05 16.45
C GLN A 199 -15.34 3.67 16.31
N ASN A 200 -15.51 4.95 16.73
CA ASN A 200 -16.77 5.68 16.60
C ASN A 200 -17.16 5.88 15.13
N VAL A 201 -16.21 6.26 14.28
CA VAL A 201 -16.45 6.40 12.83
C VAL A 201 -16.83 5.06 12.20
N LEU A 202 -16.13 3.99 12.54
CA LEU A 202 -16.46 2.65 12.03
C LEU A 202 -17.84 2.18 12.47
N GLU A 203 -18.23 2.49 13.71
CA GLU A 203 -19.56 2.16 14.22
C GLU A 203 -20.66 3.00 13.55
N ASP A 204 -20.43 4.30 13.31
CA ASP A 204 -21.35 5.17 12.56
C ASP A 204 -21.59 4.64 11.14
N LEU A 205 -20.50 4.26 10.43
CA LEU A 205 -20.59 3.66 9.09
C LEU A 205 -21.44 2.38 9.10
N ARG A 206 -21.23 1.52 10.09
CA ARG A 206 -22.00 0.29 10.25
C ARG A 206 -23.50 0.57 10.49
N GLN A 207 -23.81 1.55 11.33
CA GLN A 207 -25.20 1.95 11.62
C GLN A 207 -25.90 2.52 10.39
N ARG A 208 -25.16 3.13 9.46
CA ARG A 208 -25.66 3.63 8.16
C ARG A 208 -25.81 2.52 7.11
N GLY A 209 -25.48 1.28 7.44
CA GLY A 209 -25.52 0.15 6.50
C GLY A 209 -24.38 0.10 5.50
N ILE A 210 -23.28 0.86 5.76
CA ILE A 210 -22.05 0.78 4.97
C ILE A 210 -21.27 -0.43 5.43
N GLN A 211 -21.03 -1.36 4.51
CA GLN A 211 -20.28 -2.58 4.77
C GLN A 211 -18.78 -2.29 4.76
N THR A 212 -18.01 -3.08 5.49
CA THR A 212 -16.55 -2.97 5.50
C THR A 212 -15.90 -4.31 5.24
N THR A 213 -14.85 -4.33 4.44
CA THR A 213 -13.99 -5.49 4.24
C THR A 213 -12.53 -5.06 4.17
N GLU A 214 -11.63 -6.00 4.28
CA GLU A 214 -10.20 -5.71 4.38
C GLU A 214 -9.37 -6.54 3.42
N LEU A 215 -8.26 -5.95 3.02
CA LEU A 215 -7.19 -6.57 2.27
C LEU A 215 -5.85 -6.28 2.95
N THR A 216 -4.81 -6.94 2.54
CA THR A 216 -3.44 -6.67 3.00
C THR A 216 -2.58 -6.27 1.80
N LEU A 217 -1.93 -5.12 1.88
CA LEU A 217 -0.81 -4.74 1.04
C LEU A 217 0.32 -4.29 1.96
N HIS A 218 1.47 -4.95 1.88
CA HIS A 218 2.65 -4.55 2.63
C HIS A 218 3.34 -3.38 1.94
N VAL A 219 3.19 -2.20 2.54
CA VAL A 219 3.74 -0.95 1.96
C VAL A 219 5.25 -0.92 2.13
N GLY A 220 5.96 -0.88 1.01
CA GLY A 220 7.41 -0.76 0.97
C GLY A 220 7.91 0.69 1.18
N ALA A 221 9.20 0.84 1.50
CA ALA A 221 9.83 2.16 1.70
C ALA A 221 9.87 3.02 0.43
N GLY A 222 9.64 2.43 -0.74
CA GLY A 222 9.58 3.14 -2.01
C GLY A 222 8.48 4.19 -2.10
N THR A 223 7.41 4.02 -1.33
CA THR A 223 6.28 4.97 -1.25
C THR A 223 6.70 6.39 -0.84
N PHE A 224 7.83 6.54 -0.17
CA PHE A 224 8.36 7.85 0.25
C PHE A 224 9.34 8.48 -0.75
N GLN A 225 9.66 7.81 -1.85
CA GLN A 225 10.61 8.33 -2.84
C GLN A 225 9.86 9.19 -3.86
N PRO A 226 10.29 10.45 -4.07
CA PRO A 226 9.73 11.27 -5.15
C PRO A 226 10.13 10.70 -6.51
N VAL A 227 9.33 10.98 -7.53
CA VAL A 227 9.70 10.71 -8.92
C VAL A 227 10.90 11.58 -9.29
N LYS A 228 11.99 10.95 -9.72
CA LYS A 228 13.27 11.62 -10.04
C LYS A 228 13.44 11.91 -11.52
N THR A 229 12.61 11.33 -12.37
CA THR A 229 12.62 11.45 -13.82
C THR A 229 11.62 12.50 -14.24
N GLU A 230 11.96 13.35 -15.24
CA GLU A 230 11.00 14.33 -15.79
C GLU A 230 9.83 13.63 -16.47
N ASP A 231 10.11 12.58 -17.23
CA ASP A 231 9.09 11.69 -17.76
C ASP A 231 8.72 10.64 -16.70
N ALA A 232 7.50 10.74 -16.17
CA ALA A 232 6.99 9.82 -15.15
C ALA A 232 6.91 8.35 -15.64
N ASN A 233 6.81 8.14 -16.97
CA ASN A 233 6.85 6.79 -17.53
C ASN A 233 8.21 6.09 -17.36
N LYS A 234 9.28 6.83 -17.07
CA LYS A 234 10.61 6.28 -16.79
C LYS A 234 10.85 6.00 -15.30
N HIS A 235 9.90 6.37 -14.44
CA HIS A 235 9.96 5.99 -13.02
C HIS A 235 9.64 4.51 -12.85
N THR A 236 10.44 3.81 -12.06
CA THR A 236 10.20 2.39 -11.75
C THR A 236 9.44 2.28 -10.44
N MET A 237 8.23 1.70 -10.50
CA MET A 237 7.45 1.36 -9.31
C MET A 237 8.06 0.17 -8.58
N HIS A 238 7.97 0.18 -7.26
CA HIS A 238 8.30 -0.99 -6.46
C HIS A 238 7.20 -2.05 -6.54
N THR A 239 7.61 -3.31 -6.51
CA THR A 239 6.70 -4.44 -6.31
C THR A 239 6.18 -4.41 -4.88
N GLU A 240 4.88 -4.55 -4.71
CA GLU A 240 4.21 -4.68 -3.42
C GLU A 240 3.44 -5.99 -3.38
N ILE A 241 3.59 -6.72 -2.27
CA ILE A 241 2.89 -7.99 -2.04
C ILE A 241 1.49 -7.68 -1.55
N ILE A 242 0.50 -8.28 -2.21
CA ILE A 242 -0.92 -8.18 -1.85
C ILE A 242 -1.47 -9.53 -1.43
N SER A 243 -2.33 -9.52 -0.43
CA SER A 243 -3.07 -10.69 0.03
C SER A 243 -4.53 -10.32 0.22
N VAL A 244 -5.41 -10.98 -0.53
CA VAL A 244 -6.84 -10.66 -0.53
C VAL A 244 -7.63 -11.93 -0.22
N PRO A 245 -8.32 -12.00 0.94
CA PRO A 245 -9.15 -13.14 1.28
C PRO A 245 -10.24 -13.40 0.23
N ARG A 246 -10.54 -14.67 -0.02
CA ARG A 246 -11.59 -15.08 -0.96
C ARG A 246 -12.92 -14.37 -0.67
N GLN A 247 -13.31 -14.26 0.61
CA GLN A 247 -14.53 -13.58 1.01
C GLN A 247 -14.52 -12.10 0.63
N THR A 248 -13.39 -11.41 0.77
CA THR A 248 -13.24 -10.01 0.33
C THR A 248 -13.49 -9.87 -1.17
N ILE A 249 -13.03 -10.81 -2.00
CA ILE A 249 -13.29 -10.80 -3.46
C ILE A 249 -14.77 -11.01 -3.76
N VAL A 250 -15.46 -11.89 -3.00
CA VAL A 250 -16.90 -12.09 -3.07
C VAL A 250 -17.65 -10.80 -2.72
N ASP A 251 -17.25 -10.14 -1.63
CA ASP A 251 -17.87 -8.90 -1.16
C ASP A 251 -17.71 -7.78 -2.21
N ILE A 252 -16.49 -7.63 -2.78
CA ILE A 252 -16.22 -6.66 -3.85
C ILE A 252 -17.10 -6.95 -5.06
N LYS A 253 -17.15 -8.21 -5.52
CA LYS A 253 -17.95 -8.62 -6.68
C LYS A 253 -19.43 -8.30 -6.49
N ASN A 254 -19.96 -8.53 -5.29
CA ASN A 254 -21.39 -8.28 -4.98
C ASN A 254 -21.72 -6.79 -4.81
N ASN A 255 -20.72 -5.92 -4.65
CA ASN A 255 -20.90 -4.49 -4.44
C ASN A 255 -20.29 -3.63 -5.56
N LEU A 256 -20.01 -4.19 -6.75
CA LEU A 256 -19.51 -3.43 -7.89
C LEU A 256 -20.41 -2.22 -8.19
N GLY A 257 -19.80 -1.07 -8.45
CA GLY A 257 -20.48 0.21 -8.60
C GLY A 257 -20.61 1.03 -7.30
N HIS A 258 -20.31 0.42 -6.13
CA HIS A 258 -20.41 1.04 -4.80
C HIS A 258 -19.19 0.80 -3.93
N ILE A 259 -17.99 0.73 -4.54
CA ILE A 259 -16.75 0.44 -3.84
C ILE A 259 -16.04 1.74 -3.43
N VAL A 260 -15.74 1.85 -2.14
CA VAL A 260 -15.00 2.96 -1.53
C VAL A 260 -13.62 2.45 -1.08
N ALA A 261 -12.56 2.91 -1.73
CA ALA A 261 -11.19 2.57 -1.32
C ALA A 261 -10.70 3.52 -0.23
N VAL A 262 -10.14 2.97 0.85
CA VAL A 262 -9.44 3.75 1.87
C VAL A 262 -7.94 3.71 1.59
N GLY A 263 -7.44 4.81 1.05
CA GLY A 263 -6.05 4.99 0.66
C GLY A 263 -5.69 4.46 -0.72
N THR A 264 -4.62 5.02 -1.25
CA THR A 264 -4.08 4.67 -2.57
C THR A 264 -3.56 3.23 -2.64
N THR A 265 -3.15 2.65 -1.50
CA THR A 265 -2.75 1.24 -1.40
C THR A 265 -3.93 0.30 -1.62
N SER A 266 -5.07 0.57 -0.99
CA SER A 266 -6.30 -0.20 -1.23
C SER A 266 -6.77 -0.05 -2.67
N MET A 267 -6.75 1.17 -3.22
CA MET A 267 -7.10 1.42 -4.62
C MET A 267 -6.21 0.62 -5.58
N ARG A 268 -4.89 0.67 -5.41
CA ARG A 268 -3.96 -0.08 -6.27
C ARG A 268 -4.19 -1.58 -6.20
N THR A 269 -4.46 -2.11 -5.02
CA THR A 269 -4.82 -3.54 -4.85
C THR A 269 -6.12 -3.87 -5.57
N LEU A 270 -7.18 -3.09 -5.34
CA LEU A 270 -8.50 -3.30 -5.93
C LEU A 270 -8.44 -3.29 -7.47
N GLU A 271 -7.76 -2.30 -8.04
CA GLU A 271 -7.60 -2.20 -9.48
C GLU A 271 -6.70 -3.33 -10.05
N SER A 272 -5.71 -3.80 -9.28
CA SER A 272 -4.88 -4.96 -9.67
C SER A 272 -5.70 -6.24 -9.78
N LEU A 273 -6.77 -6.42 -8.98
CA LEU A 273 -7.64 -7.61 -9.06
C LEU A 273 -8.25 -7.77 -10.46
N TYR A 274 -8.61 -6.68 -11.12
CA TYR A 274 -9.12 -6.74 -12.49
C TYR A 274 -8.10 -7.39 -13.44
N TYR A 275 -6.86 -6.95 -13.42
CA TYR A 275 -5.80 -7.46 -14.30
C TYR A 275 -5.37 -8.88 -13.93
N ILE A 276 -5.40 -9.23 -12.65
CA ILE A 276 -5.20 -10.62 -12.20
C ILE A 276 -6.28 -11.52 -12.80
N GLY A 277 -7.55 -11.09 -12.77
CA GLY A 277 -8.64 -11.81 -13.39
C GLY A 277 -8.47 -11.98 -14.91
N LEU A 278 -7.97 -10.95 -15.61
CA LEU A 278 -7.64 -11.03 -17.03
C LEU A 278 -6.51 -12.05 -17.33
N ARG A 279 -5.49 -12.11 -16.48
CA ARG A 279 -4.40 -13.10 -16.64
C ARG A 279 -4.91 -14.52 -16.47
N ILE A 280 -5.69 -14.77 -15.42
CA ILE A 280 -6.31 -16.07 -15.17
C ILE A 280 -7.20 -16.47 -16.36
N ASP A 281 -8.00 -15.54 -16.88
CA ASP A 281 -8.87 -15.82 -18.05
C ASP A 281 -8.07 -16.17 -19.30
N LYS A 282 -6.94 -15.50 -19.55
CA LYS A 282 -6.03 -15.82 -20.66
C LYS A 282 -5.40 -17.20 -20.52
N GLU A 283 -4.94 -17.55 -19.32
CA GLU A 283 -4.37 -18.87 -19.05
C GLU A 283 -5.43 -19.98 -19.24
N LEU A 284 -6.64 -19.76 -18.75
CA LEU A 284 -7.77 -20.67 -18.98
C LEU A 284 -8.11 -20.82 -20.48
N ALA A 285 -8.09 -19.74 -21.23
CA ALA A 285 -8.38 -19.77 -22.67
C ALA A 285 -7.29 -20.47 -23.49
N ALA A 286 -6.05 -20.44 -23.00
CA ALA A 286 -4.91 -21.12 -23.61
C ALA A 286 -4.80 -22.60 -23.20
N PHE A 287 -5.67 -23.07 -22.32
CA PHE A 287 -5.64 -24.42 -21.78
C PHE A 287 -5.94 -25.46 -22.85
N PRO A 288 -5.12 -26.53 -22.97
CA PRO A 288 -5.31 -27.55 -24.00
C PRO A 288 -6.45 -28.53 -23.65
N TYR A 289 -7.70 -28.05 -23.72
CA TYR A 289 -8.91 -28.89 -23.46
C TYR A 289 -9.03 -30.12 -24.37
N GLU A 290 -8.28 -30.16 -25.49
CA GLU A 290 -8.30 -31.29 -26.43
C GLU A 290 -7.57 -32.53 -25.85
N ASP A 291 -6.62 -32.31 -24.92
CA ASP A 291 -5.74 -33.38 -24.40
C ASP A 291 -6.09 -33.84 -22.97
N CYS A 292 -6.92 -33.03 -22.23
CA CYS A 292 -7.25 -33.32 -20.85
C CYS A 292 -8.64 -32.82 -20.50
N ARG A 293 -9.45 -33.66 -19.83
CA ARG A 293 -10.74 -33.18 -19.31
C ARG A 293 -10.50 -32.32 -18.07
N PRO A 294 -11.31 -31.24 -17.86
CA PRO A 294 -11.14 -30.36 -16.68
C PRO A 294 -11.14 -31.14 -15.35
N GLU A 295 -11.88 -32.22 -15.23
CA GLU A 295 -11.93 -33.09 -14.06
C GLU A 295 -10.67 -33.92 -13.81
N ASP A 296 -9.85 -34.12 -14.83
CA ASP A 296 -8.62 -34.94 -14.77
C ASP A 296 -7.36 -34.06 -14.56
N TYR A 297 -7.51 -32.73 -14.52
CA TYR A 297 -6.38 -31.82 -14.38
C TYR A 297 -6.02 -31.62 -12.90
N PRO A 298 -4.73 -31.67 -12.52
CA PRO A 298 -4.28 -31.39 -11.15
C PRO A 298 -4.30 -29.89 -10.87
N TRP A 299 -5.49 -29.33 -10.67
CA TRP A 299 -5.70 -27.88 -10.48
C TRP A 299 -4.93 -27.32 -9.28
N GLU A 300 -4.62 -28.15 -8.28
CA GLU A 300 -3.77 -27.78 -7.14
C GLU A 300 -2.35 -27.37 -7.53
N ASP A 301 -1.86 -27.86 -8.68
CA ASP A 301 -0.55 -27.55 -9.24
C ASP A 301 -0.62 -26.44 -10.32
N TRP A 302 -1.80 -25.85 -10.54
CA TRP A 302 -1.95 -24.79 -11.54
C TRP A 302 -1.31 -23.48 -11.08
N GLU A 303 -0.19 -23.17 -11.68
CA GLU A 303 0.55 -21.94 -11.43
C GLU A 303 0.23 -20.89 -12.50
N VAL A 304 -0.25 -19.74 -12.05
CA VAL A 304 -0.45 -18.54 -12.88
C VAL A 304 0.49 -17.46 -12.37
N ASP A 305 1.16 -16.73 -13.27
CA ASP A 305 1.92 -15.54 -12.89
C ASP A 305 0.94 -14.42 -12.49
N LEU A 306 0.81 -14.22 -11.19
CA LEU A 306 -0.07 -13.20 -10.57
C LEU A 306 0.65 -11.88 -10.29
N HIS A 307 1.78 -11.62 -10.95
CA HIS A 307 2.51 -10.36 -10.85
C HIS A 307 2.00 -9.34 -11.88
N ILE A 308 1.37 -8.25 -11.42
CA ILE A 308 0.91 -7.17 -12.29
C ILE A 308 2.02 -6.18 -12.55
N ASN A 309 2.41 -6.05 -13.82
CA ASN A 309 3.45 -5.14 -14.26
C ASN A 309 2.99 -3.68 -14.22
N GLN A 310 3.96 -2.76 -14.13
CA GLN A 310 3.74 -1.32 -13.97
C GLN A 310 2.81 -0.72 -15.03
N PHE A 311 2.97 -1.10 -16.28
CA PHE A 311 2.24 -0.53 -17.43
C PHE A 311 1.23 -1.48 -18.06
N GLU A 312 0.99 -2.63 -17.44
CA GLU A 312 0.03 -3.62 -17.93
C GLU A 312 -1.35 -3.02 -18.28
N PRO A 313 -1.89 -2.05 -17.50
CA PRO A 313 -3.14 -1.38 -17.84
C PRO A 313 -3.15 -0.65 -19.19
N TYR A 314 -1.99 -0.24 -19.69
CA TYR A 314 -1.84 0.58 -20.88
C TYR A 314 -1.34 -0.22 -22.10
N GLU A 315 -0.96 -1.47 -21.89
CA GLU A 315 -0.41 -2.37 -22.92
C GLU A 315 -1.36 -3.51 -23.26
N ASN A 316 -2.46 -3.63 -22.51
CA ASN A 316 -3.38 -4.74 -22.66
C ASN A 316 -4.63 -4.32 -23.43
N ASP A 317 -4.79 -4.82 -24.66
CA ASP A 317 -5.98 -4.59 -25.50
C ASP A 317 -7.14 -5.53 -25.15
N SER A 318 -6.96 -6.47 -24.21
CA SER A 318 -8.00 -7.39 -23.79
C SER A 318 -8.96 -6.71 -22.82
N TYR A 319 -10.24 -6.86 -23.06
CA TYR A 319 -11.31 -6.38 -22.17
C TYR A 319 -12.12 -7.57 -21.63
N LEU A 320 -12.36 -7.54 -20.34
CA LEU A 320 -13.27 -8.46 -19.66
C LEU A 320 -14.19 -7.62 -18.76
N HIS A 321 -15.44 -8.01 -18.65
CA HIS A 321 -16.31 -7.34 -17.67
C HIS A 321 -15.78 -7.56 -16.26
N THR A 322 -15.77 -6.52 -15.41
CA THR A 322 -15.15 -6.59 -14.07
C THR A 322 -15.70 -7.73 -13.22
N ASP A 323 -17.00 -7.97 -13.31
CA ASP A 323 -17.68 -9.08 -12.66
C ASP A 323 -17.10 -10.45 -13.06
N TRP A 324 -16.78 -10.64 -14.35
CA TRP A 324 -16.15 -11.86 -14.86
C TRP A 324 -14.68 -11.97 -14.44
N ALA A 325 -13.94 -10.87 -14.43
CA ALA A 325 -12.56 -10.86 -13.95
C ALA A 325 -12.46 -11.34 -12.49
N LEU A 326 -13.33 -10.82 -11.62
CA LEU A 326 -13.41 -11.27 -10.22
C LEU A 326 -13.88 -12.73 -10.10
N ALA A 327 -14.81 -13.17 -10.97
CA ALA A 327 -15.25 -14.56 -11.01
C ALA A 327 -14.11 -15.51 -11.42
N ARG A 328 -13.18 -15.09 -12.30
CA ARG A 328 -11.99 -15.88 -12.65
C ARG A 328 -11.05 -16.06 -11.47
N ILE A 329 -10.85 -15.02 -10.65
CA ILE A 329 -10.05 -15.14 -9.43
C ILE A 329 -10.72 -16.12 -8.45
N LEU A 330 -12.02 -16.02 -8.24
CA LEU A 330 -12.74 -16.94 -7.36
C LEU A 330 -12.65 -18.39 -7.85
N HIS A 331 -12.78 -18.61 -9.16
CA HIS A 331 -12.59 -19.93 -9.77
C HIS A 331 -11.16 -20.46 -9.54
N TYR A 332 -10.14 -19.62 -9.76
CA TYR A 332 -8.74 -19.98 -9.49
C TYR A 332 -8.55 -20.45 -8.04
N LEU A 333 -9.06 -19.67 -7.07
CA LEU A 333 -8.96 -20.00 -5.66
C LEU A 333 -9.70 -21.30 -5.32
N ASP A 334 -10.88 -21.52 -5.91
CA ASP A 334 -11.69 -22.73 -5.67
C ASP A 334 -10.98 -23.99 -6.19
N VAL A 335 -10.40 -23.95 -7.39
CA VAL A 335 -9.75 -25.13 -7.99
C VAL A 335 -8.37 -25.41 -7.42
N THR A 336 -7.64 -24.36 -6.94
CA THR A 336 -6.35 -24.52 -6.26
C THR A 336 -6.47 -24.74 -4.75
N GLY A 337 -7.70 -24.75 -4.22
CA GLY A 337 -7.97 -24.94 -2.78
C GLY A 337 -7.43 -23.83 -1.88
N GLN A 338 -7.31 -22.59 -2.39
CA GLN A 338 -6.79 -21.45 -1.64
C GLN A 338 -7.92 -20.56 -1.11
N ASP A 339 -7.82 -20.16 0.15
CA ASP A 339 -8.75 -19.22 0.79
C ASP A 339 -8.32 -17.75 0.67
N THR A 340 -7.13 -17.50 0.17
CA THR A 340 -6.55 -16.17 0.04
C THR A 340 -5.76 -16.07 -1.27
N LEU A 341 -6.03 -15.02 -2.05
CA LEU A 341 -5.23 -14.66 -3.20
C LEU A 341 -3.93 -14.01 -2.72
N HIS A 342 -2.79 -14.59 -3.11
CA HIS A 342 -1.47 -14.01 -2.94
C HIS A 342 -0.95 -13.59 -4.30
N ALA A 343 -0.60 -12.31 -4.45
CA ALA A 343 -0.15 -11.76 -5.73
C ALA A 343 0.84 -10.61 -5.50
N GLU A 344 1.40 -10.10 -6.58
CA GLU A 344 2.31 -8.96 -6.55
C GLU A 344 1.81 -7.88 -7.51
N THR A 345 2.01 -6.61 -7.14
CA THR A 345 1.64 -5.49 -8.00
C THR A 345 2.72 -4.43 -8.06
N GLN A 346 2.98 -3.96 -9.28
CA GLN A 346 3.72 -2.74 -9.59
C GLN A 346 2.82 -1.69 -10.24
N ILE A 347 1.49 -1.93 -10.30
CA ILE A 347 0.56 -1.11 -11.07
C ILE A 347 0.81 0.39 -10.84
N MET A 348 0.96 1.13 -11.94
CA MET A 348 1.04 2.59 -11.95
C MET A 348 -0.28 3.14 -12.47
N ILE A 349 -1.04 3.81 -11.60
CA ILE A 349 -2.25 4.51 -12.00
C ILE A 349 -1.88 5.96 -12.27
N LYS A 350 -2.13 6.42 -13.50
CA LYS A 350 -1.79 7.74 -14.01
C LYS A 350 -2.88 8.23 -14.97
N PRO A 351 -2.94 9.51 -15.34
CA PRO A 351 -3.91 10.01 -16.31
C PRO A 351 -4.03 9.13 -17.56
N GLY A 352 -5.28 8.88 -17.97
CA GLY A 352 -5.62 7.91 -19.01
C GLY A 352 -5.89 6.48 -18.51
N TYR A 353 -5.82 6.23 -17.20
CA TYR A 353 -6.22 4.97 -16.58
C TYR A 353 -7.74 4.83 -16.57
N GLN A 354 -8.25 3.67 -16.94
CA GLN A 354 -9.67 3.33 -16.82
C GLN A 354 -9.92 2.55 -15.52
N PHE A 355 -10.70 3.12 -14.61
CA PHE A 355 -11.03 2.47 -13.35
C PHE A 355 -12.09 1.38 -13.55
N HIS A 356 -11.85 0.22 -12.95
CA HIS A 356 -12.70 -0.97 -13.10
C HIS A 356 -13.48 -1.31 -11.83
N VAL A 357 -12.92 -1.00 -10.66
CA VAL A 357 -13.45 -1.46 -9.37
C VAL A 357 -13.87 -0.30 -8.49
N VAL A 358 -13.03 0.75 -8.35
CA VAL A 358 -13.21 1.79 -7.34
C VAL A 358 -14.08 2.94 -7.84
N ASN A 359 -15.07 3.33 -7.03
CA ASN A 359 -16.01 4.43 -7.31
C ASN A 359 -15.74 5.68 -6.46
N GLN A 360 -15.25 5.50 -5.23
CA GLN A 360 -14.85 6.60 -4.34
C GLN A 360 -13.51 6.28 -3.70
N LEU A 361 -12.73 7.32 -3.45
CA LEU A 361 -11.43 7.24 -2.79
C LEU A 361 -11.40 8.16 -1.57
N ILE A 362 -11.12 7.60 -0.39
CA ILE A 362 -10.73 8.36 0.79
C ILE A 362 -9.21 8.40 0.84
N THR A 363 -8.61 9.58 0.81
CA THR A 363 -7.15 9.72 0.79
C THR A 363 -6.66 11.00 1.45
N ASN A 364 -5.36 11.05 1.78
CA ASN A 364 -4.67 12.27 2.20
C ASN A 364 -4.27 13.12 0.98
N PHE A 365 -3.80 14.35 1.23
CA PHE A 365 -3.12 15.15 0.22
C PHE A 365 -1.68 14.67 0.07
N HIS A 366 -1.25 14.46 -1.18
CA HIS A 366 0.02 13.84 -1.53
C HIS A 366 1.09 14.87 -1.90
N GLN A 367 2.35 14.46 -1.88
CA GLN A 367 3.47 15.33 -2.30
C GLN A 367 3.34 15.75 -3.76
N PRO A 368 3.79 16.96 -4.11
CA PRO A 368 3.97 17.36 -5.50
C PRO A 368 4.96 16.41 -6.19
N LYS A 369 4.80 16.24 -7.51
CA LYS A 369 5.65 15.37 -8.35
C LYS A 369 5.74 13.92 -7.86
N SER A 370 4.63 13.38 -7.34
CA SER A 370 4.56 12.00 -6.85
C SER A 370 3.63 11.14 -7.69
N THR A 371 3.90 9.83 -7.72
CA THR A 371 3.01 8.86 -8.36
C THR A 371 1.62 8.82 -7.72
N LEU A 372 1.51 9.20 -6.45
CA LEU A 372 0.24 9.26 -5.74
C LEU A 372 -0.61 10.45 -6.21
N LEU A 373 0.02 11.58 -6.56
CA LEU A 373 -0.69 12.71 -7.16
C LEU A 373 -1.14 12.37 -8.60
N LEU A 374 -0.34 11.60 -9.35
CA LEU A 374 -0.77 11.08 -10.65
C LEU A 374 -2.00 10.18 -10.54
N LEU A 375 -2.08 9.34 -9.50
CA LEU A 375 -3.24 8.49 -9.23
C LEU A 375 -4.48 9.35 -8.92
N VAL A 376 -4.35 10.38 -8.08
CA VAL A 376 -5.46 11.31 -7.79
C VAL A 376 -5.90 12.01 -9.07
N SER A 377 -4.96 12.50 -9.88
CA SER A 377 -5.25 13.14 -11.15
C SER A 377 -5.94 12.20 -12.14
N ALA A 378 -5.56 10.92 -12.18
CA ALA A 378 -6.26 9.92 -12.98
C ALA A 378 -7.72 9.74 -12.54
N PHE A 379 -8.00 9.90 -11.24
CA PHE A 379 -9.31 9.63 -10.63
C PHE A 379 -10.30 10.79 -10.80
N VAL A 380 -9.82 12.04 -10.67
CA VAL A 380 -10.66 13.25 -10.73
C VAL A 380 -10.42 14.10 -11.97
N GLY A 381 -9.50 13.68 -12.86
CA GLY A 381 -9.11 14.48 -14.03
C GLY A 381 -8.37 15.75 -13.65
N GLU A 382 -8.47 16.78 -14.51
CA GLU A 382 -7.83 18.09 -14.30
C GLU A 382 -8.31 18.81 -13.01
N ASP A 383 -9.44 18.39 -12.43
CA ASP A 383 -9.98 18.97 -11.20
C ASP A 383 -9.07 18.77 -9.98
N TRP A 384 -8.04 17.89 -10.09
CA TRP A 384 -7.04 17.78 -9.04
C TRP A 384 -6.39 19.13 -8.68
N LYS A 385 -6.21 20.02 -9.69
CA LYS A 385 -5.61 21.34 -9.48
C LYS A 385 -6.49 22.20 -8.57
N GLN A 386 -7.78 22.31 -8.89
CA GLN A 386 -8.71 23.09 -8.06
C GLN A 386 -8.92 22.47 -6.66
N ILE A 387 -8.85 21.13 -6.52
CA ILE A 387 -8.90 20.44 -5.23
C ILE A 387 -7.71 20.85 -4.36
N TYR A 388 -6.49 20.82 -4.91
CA TYR A 388 -5.28 21.17 -4.16
C TYR A 388 -5.17 22.68 -3.91
N ASP A 389 -5.58 23.54 -4.84
CA ASP A 389 -5.67 24.99 -4.64
C ASP A 389 -6.67 25.35 -3.56
N TYR A 390 -7.82 24.68 -3.54
CA TYR A 390 -8.80 24.83 -2.45
C TYR A 390 -8.18 24.43 -1.11
N ALA A 391 -7.54 23.27 -1.02
CA ALA A 391 -6.93 22.78 0.19
C ALA A 391 -5.84 23.76 0.72
N LEU A 392 -5.01 24.30 -0.17
CA LEU A 392 -3.99 25.29 0.20
C LEU A 392 -4.59 26.61 0.69
N SER A 393 -5.66 27.09 0.06
CA SER A 393 -6.31 28.37 0.42
C SER A 393 -7.23 28.29 1.67
N HIS A 394 -7.61 27.06 2.08
CA HIS A 394 -8.53 26.82 3.21
C HIS A 394 -7.86 26.13 4.40
N ASP A 395 -6.56 26.32 4.56
CA ASP A 395 -5.78 25.84 5.70
C ASP A 395 -5.87 24.36 5.99
N PHE A 396 -5.95 23.53 4.92
CA PHE A 396 -5.77 22.09 5.06
C PHE A 396 -4.31 21.76 5.35
N ARG A 397 -4.09 20.72 6.14
CA ARG A 397 -2.79 20.15 6.44
C ARG A 397 -2.52 18.98 5.52
N PHE A 398 -1.28 18.78 5.17
CA PHE A 398 -0.87 17.85 4.12
C PHE A 398 -0.13 16.63 4.65
N LEU A 399 -0.09 15.57 3.83
CA LEU A 399 0.63 14.32 4.00
C LEU A 399 0.07 13.44 5.14
N SER A 400 0.89 12.54 5.69
CA SER A 400 0.48 11.40 6.54
C SER A 400 -0.41 11.76 7.73
N TYR A 401 -0.09 12.82 8.45
CA TYR A 401 -0.87 13.30 9.60
C TYR A 401 -1.74 14.52 9.28
N GLY A 402 -1.82 14.85 8.00
CA GLY A 402 -2.62 15.96 7.51
C GLY A 402 -4.11 15.72 7.58
N ASP A 403 -4.83 16.38 6.70
CA ASP A 403 -6.27 16.26 6.57
C ASP A 403 -6.62 15.30 5.44
N SER A 404 -7.88 14.95 5.29
CA SER A 404 -8.36 13.93 4.37
C SER A 404 -9.20 14.52 3.25
N SER A 405 -9.38 13.74 2.19
CA SER A 405 -10.37 14.00 1.15
C SER A 405 -11.18 12.74 0.86
N ILE A 406 -12.45 12.90 0.48
CA ILE A 406 -13.27 11.89 -0.16
C ILE A 406 -13.57 12.35 -1.57
N LEU A 407 -13.10 11.58 -2.54
CA LEU A 407 -13.16 11.89 -3.96
C LEU A 407 -14.10 10.90 -4.65
N THR A 408 -15.02 11.38 -5.46
CA THR A 408 -15.85 10.56 -6.32
C THR A 408 -15.23 10.50 -7.71
N LEU A 409 -15.19 9.31 -8.31
CA LEU A 409 -14.64 9.09 -9.64
C LEU A 409 -15.33 10.03 -10.66
N ASN A 410 -14.51 10.77 -11.39
CA ASN A 410 -15.00 11.51 -12.55
C ASN A 410 -15.14 10.53 -13.72
N PRO A 411 -16.35 10.31 -14.27
CA PRO A 411 -16.55 9.38 -15.37
C PRO A 411 -15.95 9.86 -16.72
N ASN A 412 -15.55 11.13 -16.78
CA ASN A 412 -14.91 11.76 -17.95
C ASN A 412 -13.66 12.55 -17.48
N PRO A 413 -12.61 11.88 -16.97
CA PRO A 413 -11.44 12.53 -16.41
C PRO A 413 -10.56 13.21 -17.48
#